data_09a52b0486d48425d94af7f6e0f86757
#
_entry.id   09a52b0486d48425d94af7f6e0f86757
#
_cell.length_a   1.000
_cell.length_b   1.000
_cell.length_c   1.000
_cell.angle_alpha   90.00
_cell.angle_beta   90.00
_cell.angle_gamma   90.00
#
_symmetry.space_group_name_H-M   'P 1'
#
loop_
_entity.id
_entity.type
_entity.pdbx_description
1 polymer ?
#
loop_
_entity_poly.entity_id
_entity_poly.type
_entity_poly.pdbx_seq_one_letter_code
_entity_poly.pdbx_strand_id
1 'polypeptide(L)'
;MLDQHIADALPKAWMRDDWFACDAQVIRHYQAKAAVVAAIQPKTGIEIGTRCGYSLLSFHLASPQTHWLCVDGWVDSDSMQCREHWKRLVAEWTIHAHVMRIDSRKLTELPAADFAHVDGDHSYAGALHDLHLVADVPTILADDCDNASVRQAVEDFCASTKRKAAFTDDGLRQLAVIT
;
A
#
# COMPACT_ATOMS: atom_id res chain seq x y z
N MET A 1 21.04 1.67 5.07
CA MET A 1 20.89 2.83 4.15
C MET A 1 19.42 3.13 3.85
N LEU A 2 18.63 2.19 3.32
CA LEU A 2 17.20 2.40 3.01
C LEU A 2 16.38 2.83 4.23
N ASP A 3 16.53 2.13 5.36
CA ASP A 3 15.80 2.44 6.60
C ASP A 3 16.04 3.87 7.09
N GLN A 4 17.28 4.36 6.95
CA GLN A 4 17.60 5.74 7.31
C GLN A 4 16.95 6.74 6.35
N HIS A 5 16.94 6.45 5.03
CA HIS A 5 16.27 7.31 4.06
C HIS A 5 14.78 7.44 4.34
N ILE A 6 14.12 6.34 4.71
CA ILE A 6 12.70 6.35 5.09
C ILE A 6 12.49 7.13 6.38
N ALA A 7 13.33 6.92 7.39
CA ALA A 7 13.25 7.63 8.67
C ALA A 7 13.47 9.15 8.52
N ASP A 8 14.26 9.58 7.54
CA ASP A 8 14.51 10.98 7.25
C ASP A 8 13.43 11.62 6.36
N ALA A 9 12.81 10.84 5.47
CA ALA A 9 11.85 11.31 4.48
C ALA A 9 10.43 11.41 5.03
N LEU A 10 9.94 10.38 5.71
CA LEU A 10 8.55 10.30 6.17
C LEU A 10 8.15 11.49 7.07
N PRO A 11 8.93 11.90 8.10
CA PRO A 11 8.57 13.05 8.93
C PRO A 11 8.47 14.36 8.15
N LYS A 12 9.24 14.52 7.06
CA LYS A 12 9.20 15.71 6.19
C LYS A 12 7.98 15.70 5.28
N ALA A 13 7.59 14.50 4.83
CA ALA A 13 6.44 14.28 3.97
C ALA A 13 5.12 14.18 4.73
N TRP A 14 5.15 14.07 6.08
CA TRP A 14 3.95 13.85 6.89
C TRP A 14 3.06 15.08 6.93
N MET A 15 1.76 14.89 6.81
CA MET A 15 0.80 15.98 7.00
C MET A 15 0.78 16.42 8.46
N ARG A 16 0.80 17.74 8.68
CA ARG A 16 0.80 18.32 10.03
C ARG A 16 -0.42 17.92 10.85
N ASP A 17 -1.56 17.82 10.18
CA ASP A 17 -2.87 17.58 10.79
C ASP A 17 -3.37 16.16 10.51
N ASP A 18 -2.45 15.21 10.19
CA ASP A 18 -2.83 13.80 10.10
C ASP A 18 -3.20 13.28 11.50
N TRP A 19 -4.24 12.45 11.55
CA TRP A 19 -4.71 11.83 12.78
C TRP A 19 -3.71 10.82 13.39
N PHE A 20 -2.72 10.38 12.60
CA PHE A 20 -1.58 9.61 13.07
C PHE A 20 -0.36 10.50 13.29
N ALA A 21 0.36 10.28 14.37
CA ALA A 21 1.69 10.85 14.55
C ALA A 21 2.72 10.02 13.77
N CYS A 22 3.65 10.68 13.09
CA CYS A 22 4.80 10.03 12.47
C CYS A 22 5.85 9.69 13.54
N ASP A 23 5.58 8.69 14.36
CA ASP A 23 6.48 8.21 15.41
C ASP A 23 7.39 7.06 14.94
N ALA A 24 8.21 6.55 15.85
CA ALA A 24 9.15 5.48 15.54
C ALA A 24 8.47 4.14 15.17
N GLN A 25 7.24 3.89 15.62
CA GLN A 25 6.49 2.67 15.26
C GLN A 25 5.97 2.79 13.84
N VAL A 26 5.37 3.93 13.51
CA VAL A 26 4.90 4.24 12.16
C VAL A 26 6.06 4.18 11.16
N ILE A 27 7.22 4.77 11.48
CA ILE A 27 8.40 4.70 10.62
C ILE A 27 8.83 3.24 10.38
N ARG A 28 8.88 2.40 11.41
CA ARG A 28 9.22 0.97 11.25
C ARG A 28 8.22 0.22 10.37
N HIS A 29 6.93 0.51 10.47
CA HIS A 29 5.92 -0.06 9.61
C HIS A 29 6.20 0.22 8.12
N TYR A 30 6.47 1.48 7.76
CA TYR A 30 6.83 1.84 6.38
C TYR A 30 8.18 1.28 5.93
N GLN A 31 9.15 1.13 6.84
CA GLN A 31 10.41 0.43 6.57
C GLN A 31 10.18 -1.04 6.25
N ALA A 32 9.29 -1.73 6.99
CA ALA A 32 8.93 -3.12 6.72
C ALA A 32 8.26 -3.28 5.34
N LYS A 33 7.31 -2.41 4.99
CA LYS A 33 6.70 -2.37 3.66
C LYS A 33 7.74 -2.16 2.56
N ALA A 34 8.61 -1.17 2.73
CA ALA A 34 9.66 -0.83 1.77
C ALA A 34 10.67 -1.97 1.57
N ALA A 35 10.97 -2.74 2.61
CA ALA A 35 11.87 -3.90 2.52
C ALA A 35 11.36 -4.97 1.55
N VAL A 36 10.04 -5.17 1.46
CA VAL A 36 9.43 -6.08 0.49
C VAL A 36 9.69 -5.58 -0.93
N VAL A 37 9.43 -4.30 -1.20
CA VAL A 37 9.66 -3.69 -2.53
C VAL A 37 11.15 -3.68 -2.89
N ALA A 38 12.04 -3.40 -1.91
CA ALA A 38 13.49 -3.44 -2.11
C ALA A 38 13.99 -4.83 -2.52
N ALA A 39 13.38 -5.89 -2.00
CA ALA A 39 13.74 -7.27 -2.35
C ALA A 39 13.29 -7.68 -3.77
N ILE A 40 12.15 -7.13 -4.23
CA ILE A 40 11.52 -7.49 -5.52
C ILE A 40 12.04 -6.62 -6.66
N GLN A 41 12.27 -5.30 -6.41
CA GLN A 41 12.61 -4.29 -7.42
C GLN A 41 11.63 -4.31 -8.61
N PRO A 42 10.30 -4.13 -8.37
CA PRO A 42 9.30 -4.25 -9.42
C PRO A 42 9.46 -3.13 -10.46
N LYS A 43 9.13 -3.40 -11.72
CA LYS A 43 9.05 -2.37 -12.78
C LYS A 43 7.72 -1.64 -12.71
N THR A 44 6.65 -2.37 -12.37
CA THR A 44 5.29 -1.86 -12.26
C THR A 44 4.67 -2.28 -10.93
N GLY A 45 3.98 -1.36 -10.27
CA GLY A 45 3.29 -1.60 -9.01
C GLY A 45 1.85 -1.07 -9.03
N ILE A 46 0.97 -1.74 -8.30
CA ILE A 46 -0.39 -1.29 -8.02
C ILE A 46 -0.50 -1.02 -6.52
N GLU A 47 -1.12 0.09 -6.14
CA GLU A 47 -1.50 0.39 -4.77
C GLU A 47 -3.00 0.65 -4.69
N ILE A 48 -3.73 -0.15 -3.93
CA ILE A 48 -5.16 0.05 -3.63
C ILE A 48 -5.26 0.62 -2.22
N GLY A 49 -5.86 1.82 -2.09
CA GLY A 49 -5.92 2.56 -0.82
C GLY A 49 -4.69 3.43 -0.60
N THR A 50 -4.31 4.27 -1.57
CA THR A 50 -3.10 5.09 -1.48
C THR A 50 -3.20 6.25 -0.47
N ARG A 51 -4.39 6.66 -0.07
CA ARG A 51 -4.69 7.71 0.91
C ARG A 51 -3.80 8.96 0.74
N CYS A 52 -2.89 9.22 1.68
CA CYS A 52 -1.94 10.34 1.66
C CYS A 52 -0.63 10.03 0.90
N GLY A 53 -0.38 8.76 0.52
CA GLY A 53 0.78 8.34 -0.27
C GLY A 53 2.04 7.99 0.53
N TYR A 54 1.94 7.74 1.82
CA TYR A 54 3.14 7.43 2.64
C TYR A 54 3.74 6.06 2.31
N SER A 55 2.89 5.05 2.05
CA SER A 55 3.35 3.75 1.53
C SER A 55 4.03 3.94 0.16
N LEU A 56 3.39 4.69 -0.74
CA LEU A 56 3.93 5.00 -2.06
C LEU A 56 5.32 5.67 -1.98
N LEU A 57 5.50 6.64 -1.06
CA LEU A 57 6.81 7.27 -0.83
C LEU A 57 7.85 6.24 -0.37
N SER A 58 7.50 5.40 0.59
CA SER A 58 8.41 4.38 1.10
C SER A 58 8.81 3.36 0.02
N PHE A 59 7.87 2.99 -0.86
CA PHE A 59 8.11 2.14 -2.02
C PHE A 59 8.99 2.82 -3.06
N HIS A 60 8.76 4.11 -3.34
CA HIS A 60 9.61 4.89 -4.24
C HIS A 60 11.05 4.97 -3.73
N LEU A 61 11.27 5.19 -2.45
CA LEU A 61 12.61 5.19 -1.85
C LEU A 61 13.30 3.82 -1.96
N ALA A 62 12.53 2.73 -1.94
CA ALA A 62 13.03 1.37 -2.09
C ALA A 62 13.31 0.99 -3.56
N SER A 63 12.50 1.48 -4.50
CA SER A 63 12.59 1.19 -5.94
C SER A 63 12.16 2.43 -6.75
N PRO A 64 13.08 3.41 -6.97
CA PRO A 64 12.73 4.70 -7.58
C PRO A 64 12.28 4.61 -9.05
N GLN A 65 12.58 3.50 -9.72
CA GLN A 65 12.25 3.30 -11.14
C GLN A 65 10.87 2.63 -11.35
N THR A 66 10.20 2.25 -10.27
CA THR A 66 8.87 1.61 -10.37
C THR A 66 7.83 2.61 -10.85
N HIS A 67 7.01 2.18 -11.84
CA HIS A 67 5.82 2.91 -12.27
C HIS A 67 4.61 2.42 -11.48
N TRP A 68 3.92 3.33 -10.81
CA TRP A 68 2.81 3.02 -9.92
C TRP A 68 1.46 3.36 -10.53
N LEU A 69 0.49 2.47 -10.37
CA LEU A 69 -0.93 2.75 -10.51
C LEU A 69 -1.55 2.76 -9.12
N CYS A 70 -2.02 3.93 -8.68
CA CYS A 70 -2.67 4.10 -7.39
C CYS A 70 -4.19 4.15 -7.58
N VAL A 71 -4.94 3.46 -6.71
CA VAL A 71 -6.41 3.43 -6.72
C VAL A 71 -6.92 3.95 -5.38
N ASP A 72 -7.75 4.99 -5.41
CA ASP A 72 -8.39 5.51 -4.20
C ASP A 72 -9.65 6.31 -4.54
N GLY A 73 -10.69 6.13 -3.74
CA GLY A 73 -11.96 6.83 -3.93
C GLY A 73 -11.95 8.27 -3.45
N TRP A 74 -11.23 8.56 -2.35
CA TRP A 74 -11.24 9.84 -1.64
C TRP A 74 -12.64 10.45 -1.52
N VAL A 75 -13.54 9.72 -0.85
CA VAL A 75 -14.98 9.98 -0.88
C VAL A 75 -15.47 11.03 0.13
N ASP A 76 -14.70 11.32 1.16
CA ASP A 76 -15.03 12.27 2.22
C ASP A 76 -14.07 13.49 2.26
N SER A 77 -14.36 14.45 3.16
CA SER A 77 -13.57 15.69 3.28
C SER A 77 -12.13 15.44 3.70
N ASP A 78 -11.90 14.51 4.62
CA ASP A 78 -10.58 14.22 5.16
C ASP A 78 -9.74 13.49 4.11
N SER A 79 -10.34 12.55 3.41
CA SER A 79 -9.70 11.86 2.30
C SER A 79 -9.39 12.79 1.11
N MET A 80 -10.17 13.87 0.91
CA MET A 80 -9.85 14.90 -0.10
C MET A 80 -8.61 15.71 0.26
N GLN A 81 -8.35 15.98 1.55
CA GLN A 81 -7.09 16.60 1.98
C GLN A 81 -5.91 15.67 1.73
N CYS A 82 -6.06 14.39 2.00
CA CYS A 82 -5.06 13.38 1.66
C CYS A 82 -4.77 13.32 0.16
N ARG A 83 -5.78 13.45 -0.70
CA ARG A 83 -5.59 13.49 -2.15
C ARG A 83 -4.73 14.68 -2.59
N GLU A 84 -4.97 15.88 -2.07
CA GLU A 84 -4.17 17.06 -2.38
C GLU A 84 -2.75 16.93 -1.82
N HIS A 85 -2.59 16.27 -0.67
CA HIS A 85 -1.29 15.92 -0.12
C HIS A 85 -0.56 14.92 -1.03
N TRP A 86 -1.22 13.84 -1.46
CA TRP A 86 -0.69 12.84 -2.39
C TRP A 86 -0.13 13.49 -3.66
N LYS A 87 -0.87 14.43 -4.29
CA LYS A 87 -0.42 15.15 -5.48
C LYS A 87 0.88 15.93 -5.23
N ARG A 88 0.96 16.62 -4.10
CA ARG A 88 2.17 17.38 -3.72
C ARG A 88 3.34 16.44 -3.49
N LEU A 89 3.13 15.35 -2.76
CA LEU A 89 4.13 14.33 -2.47
C LEU A 89 4.68 13.71 -3.75
N VAL A 90 3.82 13.29 -4.66
CA VAL A 90 4.22 12.72 -5.96
C VAL A 90 5.05 13.70 -6.78
N ALA A 91 4.66 14.98 -6.80
CA ALA A 91 5.40 16.02 -7.53
C ALA A 91 6.75 16.34 -6.86
N GLU A 92 6.78 16.51 -5.54
CA GLU A 92 7.98 16.87 -4.77
C GLU A 92 9.04 15.78 -4.84
N TRP A 93 8.64 14.53 -4.73
CA TRP A 93 9.53 13.37 -4.75
C TRP A 93 9.73 12.77 -6.15
N THR A 94 9.14 13.36 -7.17
CA THR A 94 9.24 12.92 -8.59
C THR A 94 8.85 11.44 -8.75
N ILE A 95 7.79 11.02 -8.06
CA ILE A 95 7.33 9.62 -8.09
C ILE A 95 6.61 9.35 -9.43
N HIS A 96 6.98 8.28 -10.10
CA HIS A 96 6.31 7.83 -11.32
C HIS A 96 4.98 7.14 -10.95
N ALA A 97 3.92 7.94 -10.72
CA ALA A 97 2.62 7.42 -10.31
C ALA A 97 1.47 8.03 -11.14
N HIS A 98 0.53 7.17 -11.49
CA HIS A 98 -0.78 7.53 -12.01
C HIS A 98 -1.85 7.16 -10.98
N VAL A 99 -2.96 7.90 -10.95
CA VAL A 99 -4.04 7.62 -10.02
C VAL A 99 -5.38 7.44 -10.71
N MET A 100 -6.07 6.38 -10.34
CA MET A 100 -7.49 6.17 -10.63
C MET A 100 -8.30 6.61 -9.41
N ARG A 101 -9.04 7.73 -9.55
CA ARG A 101 -9.95 8.19 -8.51
C ARG A 101 -11.27 7.44 -8.59
N ILE A 102 -11.30 6.25 -8.00
CA ILE A 102 -12.46 5.38 -8.01
C ILE A 102 -12.47 4.49 -6.75
N ASP A 103 -13.65 4.17 -6.27
CA ASP A 103 -13.85 3.11 -5.29
C ASP A 103 -13.49 1.78 -5.94
N SER A 104 -12.52 1.05 -5.39
CA SER A 104 -12.04 -0.23 -5.93
C SER A 104 -13.13 -1.26 -6.15
N ARG A 105 -14.20 -1.23 -5.33
CA ARG A 105 -15.37 -2.11 -5.46
C ARG A 105 -16.15 -1.93 -6.77
N LYS A 106 -15.89 -0.84 -7.51
CA LYS A 106 -16.47 -0.58 -8.84
C LYS A 106 -15.60 -1.08 -9.98
N LEU A 107 -14.40 -1.56 -9.69
CA LEU A 107 -13.48 -2.14 -10.67
C LEU A 107 -13.74 -3.64 -10.79
N THR A 108 -13.57 -4.15 -12.01
CA THR A 108 -13.65 -5.58 -12.31
C THR A 108 -12.29 -6.14 -12.73
N GLU A 109 -11.36 -5.26 -13.10
CA GLU A 109 -10.02 -5.63 -13.53
C GLU A 109 -9.04 -4.48 -13.30
N LEU A 110 -7.76 -4.81 -13.20
CA LEU A 110 -6.63 -3.89 -13.17
C LEU A 110 -5.56 -4.37 -14.17
N PRO A 111 -4.69 -3.49 -14.66
CA PRO A 111 -3.62 -3.90 -15.56
C PRO A 111 -2.65 -4.85 -14.86
N ALA A 112 -1.89 -5.62 -15.66
CA ALA A 112 -0.83 -6.48 -15.13
C ALA A 112 0.25 -5.63 -14.43
N ALA A 113 0.77 -6.16 -13.32
CA ALA A 113 1.85 -5.54 -12.56
C ALA A 113 2.78 -6.60 -11.95
N ASP A 114 3.97 -6.18 -11.51
CA ASP A 114 4.94 -7.06 -10.87
C ASP A 114 4.72 -7.17 -9.36
N PHE A 115 4.06 -6.18 -8.77
CA PHE A 115 3.81 -6.06 -7.34
C PHE A 115 2.47 -5.35 -7.09
N ALA A 116 1.76 -5.74 -6.04
CA ALA A 116 0.58 -5.03 -5.56
C ALA A 116 0.63 -4.80 -4.05
N HIS A 117 0.18 -3.64 -3.60
CA HIS A 117 -0.09 -3.31 -2.21
C HIS A 117 -1.60 -3.12 -2.04
N VAL A 118 -2.19 -3.85 -1.10
CA VAL A 118 -3.63 -3.83 -0.79
C VAL A 118 -3.81 -3.27 0.62
N ASP A 119 -4.37 -2.06 0.70
CA ASP A 119 -4.59 -1.28 1.92
C ASP A 119 -5.84 -0.39 1.76
N GLY A 120 -6.91 -0.97 1.17
CA GLY A 120 -8.14 -0.26 0.82
C GLY A 120 -9.23 -0.37 1.88
N ASP A 121 -10.29 -1.13 1.58
CA ASP A 121 -11.42 -1.36 2.47
C ASP A 121 -11.11 -2.50 3.45
N HIS A 122 -11.08 -2.20 4.76
CA HIS A 122 -10.76 -3.17 5.81
C HIS A 122 -11.96 -4.06 6.22
N SER A 123 -13.09 -4.00 5.51
CA SER A 123 -14.14 -5.02 5.63
C SER A 123 -13.69 -6.31 4.94
N TYR A 124 -14.20 -7.46 5.40
CA TYR A 124 -13.92 -8.75 4.76
C TYR A 124 -14.23 -8.74 3.25
N ALA A 125 -15.40 -8.23 2.87
CA ALA A 125 -15.82 -8.22 1.47
C ALA A 125 -14.97 -7.27 0.60
N GLY A 126 -14.59 -6.10 1.14
CA GLY A 126 -13.73 -5.13 0.44
C GLY A 126 -12.31 -5.67 0.27
N ALA A 127 -11.70 -6.13 1.35
CA ALA A 127 -10.35 -6.70 1.30
C ALA A 127 -10.27 -7.92 0.36
N LEU A 128 -11.26 -8.82 0.40
CA LEU A 128 -11.31 -9.98 -0.50
C LEU A 128 -11.48 -9.56 -1.97
N HIS A 129 -12.32 -8.55 -2.24
CA HIS A 129 -12.48 -7.99 -3.58
C HIS A 129 -11.17 -7.39 -4.09
N ASP A 130 -10.50 -6.57 -3.30
CA ASP A 130 -9.23 -5.92 -3.66
C ASP A 130 -8.12 -6.95 -3.94
N LEU A 131 -8.04 -8.02 -3.15
CA LEU A 131 -7.13 -9.15 -3.40
C LEU A 131 -7.43 -9.86 -4.73
N HIS A 132 -8.71 -10.03 -5.07
CA HIS A 132 -9.09 -10.64 -6.35
C HIS A 132 -8.79 -9.73 -7.55
N LEU A 133 -8.88 -8.41 -7.41
CA LEU A 133 -8.47 -7.47 -8.48
C LEU A 133 -7.00 -7.60 -8.87
N VAL A 134 -6.15 -8.05 -7.94
CA VAL A 134 -4.70 -8.22 -8.14
C VAL A 134 -4.27 -9.69 -8.12
N ALA A 135 -5.21 -10.63 -8.32
CA ALA A 135 -4.94 -12.07 -8.18
C ALA A 135 -3.81 -12.61 -9.07
N ASP A 136 -3.62 -12.01 -10.25
CA ASP A 136 -2.57 -12.40 -11.20
C ASP A 136 -1.21 -11.74 -10.93
N VAL A 137 -1.11 -10.83 -9.94
CA VAL A 137 0.15 -10.16 -9.59
C VAL A 137 1.05 -11.16 -8.82
N PRO A 138 2.32 -11.33 -9.20
CA PRO A 138 3.20 -12.35 -8.60
C PRO A 138 3.39 -12.21 -7.09
N THR A 139 3.51 -10.97 -6.61
CA THR A 139 3.67 -10.68 -5.18
C THR A 139 2.68 -9.61 -4.74
N ILE A 140 1.89 -9.94 -3.73
CA ILE A 140 0.92 -9.02 -3.11
C ILE A 140 1.35 -8.79 -1.66
N LEU A 141 1.38 -7.53 -1.25
CA LEU A 141 1.52 -7.10 0.14
C LEU A 141 0.15 -6.63 0.63
N ALA A 142 -0.43 -7.34 1.58
CA ALA A 142 -1.65 -6.90 2.26
C ALA A 142 -1.32 -6.28 3.61
N ASP A 143 -1.92 -5.11 3.89
CA ASP A 143 -1.78 -4.42 5.17
C ASP A 143 -2.88 -4.77 6.14
N ASP A 144 -2.77 -4.26 7.38
CA ASP A 144 -3.76 -4.37 8.46
C ASP A 144 -4.25 -5.81 8.73
N CYS A 145 -3.39 -6.82 8.56
CA CYS A 145 -3.72 -8.22 8.83
C CYS A 145 -3.89 -8.55 10.33
N ASP A 146 -3.68 -7.60 11.24
CA ASP A 146 -4.13 -7.62 12.63
C ASP A 146 -5.65 -7.40 12.76
N ASN A 147 -6.31 -6.80 11.75
CA ASN A 147 -7.75 -6.78 11.63
C ASN A 147 -8.26 -8.16 11.22
N ALA A 148 -9.14 -8.76 12.04
CA ALA A 148 -9.67 -10.10 11.81
C ALA A 148 -10.38 -10.26 10.45
N SER A 149 -11.08 -9.22 9.96
CA SER A 149 -11.77 -9.24 8.67
C SER A 149 -10.78 -9.28 7.50
N VAL A 150 -9.71 -8.46 7.55
CA VAL A 150 -8.66 -8.46 6.53
C VAL A 150 -7.90 -9.78 6.55
N ARG A 151 -7.53 -10.27 7.74
CA ARG A 151 -6.85 -11.55 7.89
C ARG A 151 -7.64 -12.70 7.30
N GLN A 152 -8.94 -12.78 7.60
CA GLN A 152 -9.82 -13.82 7.06
C GLN A 152 -9.91 -13.73 5.53
N ALA A 153 -9.97 -12.50 4.96
CA ALA A 153 -9.97 -12.30 3.53
C ALA A 153 -8.67 -12.80 2.87
N VAL A 154 -7.51 -12.55 3.49
CA VAL A 154 -6.21 -13.05 3.00
C VAL A 154 -6.17 -14.59 3.04
N GLU A 155 -6.63 -15.20 4.13
CA GLU A 155 -6.64 -16.66 4.29
C GLU A 155 -7.55 -17.33 3.25
N ASP A 156 -8.77 -16.81 3.05
CA ASP A 156 -9.73 -17.33 2.06
C ASP A 156 -9.26 -17.10 0.61
N PHE A 157 -8.67 -15.94 0.33
CA PHE A 157 -8.04 -15.67 -0.97
C PHE A 157 -6.93 -16.68 -1.26
N CYS A 158 -6.02 -16.91 -0.31
CA CYS A 158 -4.94 -17.88 -0.47
C CYS A 158 -5.45 -19.31 -0.66
N ALA A 159 -6.50 -19.70 0.07
CA ALA A 159 -7.13 -21.00 -0.07
C ALA A 159 -7.74 -21.21 -1.47
N SER A 160 -8.45 -20.19 -1.99
CA SER A 160 -9.12 -20.25 -3.30
C SER A 160 -8.15 -20.22 -4.48
N THR A 161 -7.05 -19.47 -4.36
CA THR A 161 -6.05 -19.29 -5.42
C THR A 161 -4.86 -20.25 -5.32
N LYS A 162 -4.76 -21.04 -4.25
CA LYS A 162 -3.63 -21.93 -3.91
C LYS A 162 -2.31 -21.15 -3.69
N ARG A 163 -2.40 -19.88 -3.32
CA ARG A 163 -1.25 -19.05 -2.95
C ARG A 163 -0.90 -19.22 -1.48
N LYS A 164 0.26 -18.71 -1.08
CA LYS A 164 0.73 -18.76 0.31
C LYS A 164 0.93 -17.36 0.85
N ALA A 165 0.49 -17.13 2.07
CA ALA A 165 0.74 -15.90 2.80
C ALA A 165 1.78 -16.12 3.90
N ALA A 166 2.78 -15.26 3.97
CA ALA A 166 3.70 -15.14 5.10
C ALA A 166 3.31 -13.90 5.90
N PHE A 167 2.83 -14.10 7.12
CA PHE A 167 2.46 -13.00 8.03
C PHE A 167 3.66 -12.54 8.82
N THR A 168 3.85 -11.22 8.92
CA THR A 168 4.89 -10.58 9.72
C THR A 168 4.27 -9.51 10.60
N ASP A 169 4.76 -9.39 11.84
CA ASP A 169 4.37 -8.34 12.78
C ASP A 169 5.53 -7.35 12.90
N ASP A 170 5.31 -6.09 12.61
CA ASP A 170 6.32 -5.03 12.69
C ASP A 170 6.26 -4.22 14.00
N GLY A 171 5.36 -4.64 14.90
CA GLY A 171 5.13 -4.03 16.19
C GLY A 171 4.08 -2.90 16.18
N LEU A 172 3.55 -2.54 15.01
CA LEU A 172 2.41 -1.63 14.84
C LEU A 172 1.23 -2.37 14.20
N ARG A 173 1.49 -3.10 13.12
CA ARG A 173 0.53 -3.82 12.30
C ARG A 173 1.05 -5.20 11.90
N GLN A 174 0.15 -6.05 11.44
CA GLN A 174 0.53 -7.27 10.75
C GLN A 174 0.39 -7.09 9.24
N LEU A 175 1.44 -7.46 8.54
CA LEU A 175 1.50 -7.51 7.07
C LEU A 175 1.42 -8.95 6.59
N ALA A 176 0.86 -9.16 5.39
CA ALA A 176 0.95 -10.45 4.72
C ALA A 176 1.63 -10.29 3.35
N VAL A 177 2.70 -11.04 3.12
CA VAL A 177 3.32 -11.19 1.79
C VAL A 177 2.75 -12.46 1.15
N ILE A 178 2.07 -12.32 0.03
CA ILE A 178 1.35 -13.39 -0.69
C ILE A 178 2.09 -13.67 -2.01
N THR A 179 2.46 -14.95 -2.20
CA THR A 179 3.20 -15.42 -3.38
C THR A 179 2.57 -16.67 -3.99
#